data_174b5341266867b015fb88aeb603f864
#
_entry.id   174b5341266867b015fb88aeb603f864
#
_cell.length_a   1.000
_cell.length_b   1.000
_cell.length_c   1.000
_cell.angle_alpha   90.00
_cell.angle_beta   90.00
_cell.angle_gamma   90.00
#
_symmetry.space_group_name_H-M   'P 1'
#
loop_
_entity.id
_entity.type
_entity.pdbx_description
1 polymer ?
#
loop_
_entity_poly.entity_id
_entity_poly.type
_entity_poly.pdbx_seq_one_letter_code
_entity_poly.pdbx_strand_id
1 'polypeptide(L)'
;MNTATFHVETIEYASGLAELRTVRETVFVQEQQVPIEEEWDALDPLCTHVIARDTAGQPIGTGRLTPEHKIGRMAVLRDWRGRGVGEAMLAALLLQARDKKWPLVELHAQVSAEPFYARHGFIPHGGRFWEAGIEHQSMHRALQGSTAVENAAGAIAALTGVATQARRYLRIYSRELDPGLLDTAHAI
;
A
#
# COMPACT_ATOMS: atom_id res chain seq x y z
N MET A 1 -8.19 25.63 5.23
CA MET A 1 -8.49 24.17 5.14
C MET A 1 -7.95 23.54 6.43
N ASN A 2 -8.84 23.00 7.25
CA ASN A 2 -8.44 22.37 8.51
C ASN A 2 -7.81 21.00 8.17
N THR A 3 -6.49 20.94 8.10
CA THR A 3 -5.78 19.66 7.96
C THR A 3 -6.03 18.88 9.24
N ALA A 4 -6.91 17.88 9.17
CA ALA A 4 -7.15 16.99 10.29
C ALA A 4 -5.81 16.36 10.68
N THR A 5 -5.35 16.69 11.87
CA THR A 5 -4.07 16.23 12.37
C THR A 5 -4.21 14.81 12.88
N PHE A 6 -3.34 13.93 12.47
CA PHE A 6 -3.23 12.55 12.93
C PHE A 6 -1.75 12.19 13.08
N HIS A 7 -1.46 11.11 13.76
CA HIS A 7 -0.11 10.52 13.82
C HIS A 7 -0.15 9.03 13.49
N VAL A 8 0.98 8.52 13.01
CA VAL A 8 1.17 7.10 12.70
C VAL A 8 2.34 6.58 13.51
N GLU A 9 2.16 5.44 14.12
CA GLU A 9 3.22 4.77 14.89
C GLU A 9 3.18 3.25 14.69
N THR A 10 4.26 2.57 15.02
CA THR A 10 4.25 1.11 15.15
C THR A 10 3.60 0.73 16.47
N ILE A 11 2.85 -0.38 16.46
CA ILE A 11 2.19 -0.89 17.64
C ILE A 11 2.50 -2.37 17.83
N GLU A 12 2.70 -2.76 19.06
CA GLU A 12 2.89 -4.16 19.42
C GLU A 12 1.52 -4.87 19.37
N TYR A 13 1.47 -6.07 18.76
CA TYR A 13 0.21 -6.74 18.44
C TYR A 13 -0.66 -7.00 19.65
N ALA A 14 -0.08 -7.57 20.71
CA ALA A 14 -0.87 -7.99 21.88
C ALA A 14 -1.51 -6.79 22.61
N SER A 15 -0.76 -5.70 22.78
CA SER A 15 -1.24 -4.48 23.41
C SER A 15 -2.16 -3.66 22.51
N GLY A 16 -1.95 -3.71 21.19
CA GLY A 16 -2.72 -2.97 20.20
C GLY A 16 -3.93 -3.69 19.63
N LEU A 17 -4.16 -4.95 20.01
CA LEU A 17 -5.17 -5.81 19.39
C LEU A 17 -6.57 -5.19 19.36
N ALA A 18 -7.00 -4.57 20.44
CA ALA A 18 -8.33 -3.96 20.52
C ALA A 18 -8.51 -2.82 19.49
N GLU A 19 -7.50 -2.00 19.30
CA GLU A 19 -7.53 -0.88 18.36
C GLU A 19 -7.43 -1.36 16.91
N LEU A 20 -6.52 -2.33 16.65
CA LEU A 20 -6.41 -2.97 15.35
C LEU A 20 -7.74 -3.60 14.93
N ARG A 21 -8.42 -4.28 15.87
CA ARG A 21 -9.75 -4.85 15.67
C ARG A 21 -10.77 -3.79 15.30
N THR A 22 -10.85 -2.72 16.06
CA THR A 22 -11.82 -1.65 15.82
C THR A 22 -11.77 -1.17 14.36
N VAL A 23 -10.59 -0.91 13.82
CA VAL A 23 -10.43 -0.41 12.44
C VAL A 23 -10.68 -1.53 11.43
N ARG A 24 -10.07 -2.70 11.61
CA ARG A 24 -10.11 -3.80 10.64
C ARG A 24 -11.52 -4.37 10.51
N GLU A 25 -12.20 -4.62 11.62
CA GLU A 25 -13.58 -5.13 11.59
C GLU A 25 -14.54 -4.10 11.00
N THR A 26 -14.37 -2.81 11.29
CA THR A 26 -15.19 -1.76 10.67
C THR A 26 -15.02 -1.73 9.15
N VAL A 27 -13.77 -1.78 8.67
CA VAL A 27 -13.52 -1.63 7.22
C VAL A 27 -13.70 -2.95 6.47
N PHE A 28 -13.11 -4.03 6.94
CA PHE A 28 -13.13 -5.29 6.19
C PHE A 28 -14.41 -6.08 6.42
N VAL A 29 -14.85 -6.24 7.67
CA VAL A 29 -16.01 -7.07 7.96
C VAL A 29 -17.31 -6.30 7.75
N GLN A 30 -17.47 -5.12 8.34
CA GLN A 30 -18.75 -4.39 8.27
C GLN A 30 -18.96 -3.68 6.94
N GLU A 31 -17.91 -3.03 6.39
CA GLU A 31 -18.04 -2.25 5.14
C GLU A 31 -17.85 -3.13 3.89
N GLN A 32 -16.81 -3.99 3.88
CA GLN A 32 -16.46 -4.80 2.70
C GLN A 32 -17.04 -6.22 2.73
N GLN A 33 -17.70 -6.61 3.81
CA GLN A 33 -18.37 -7.91 3.99
C GLN A 33 -17.41 -9.11 3.89
N VAL A 34 -16.14 -8.91 4.25
CA VAL A 34 -15.18 -10.01 4.39
C VAL A 34 -15.58 -10.87 5.57
N PRO A 35 -15.65 -12.21 5.44
CA PRO A 35 -15.92 -13.09 6.57
C PRO A 35 -14.91 -12.88 7.70
N ILE A 36 -15.39 -12.82 8.95
CA ILE A 36 -14.54 -12.50 10.10
C ILE A 36 -13.44 -13.54 10.30
N GLU A 37 -13.69 -14.80 9.94
CA GLU A 37 -12.74 -15.90 9.99
C GLU A 37 -11.61 -15.78 8.95
N GLU A 38 -11.80 -15.00 7.88
CA GLU A 38 -10.78 -14.72 6.88
C GLU A 38 -9.96 -13.46 7.20
N GLU A 39 -10.49 -12.58 8.06
CA GLU A 39 -9.82 -11.34 8.43
C GLU A 39 -8.64 -11.58 9.38
N TRP A 40 -8.77 -12.54 10.30
CA TRP A 40 -7.73 -12.83 11.31
C TRP A 40 -6.97 -14.09 10.93
N ASP A 41 -5.64 -14.03 10.99
CA ASP A 41 -4.77 -15.15 10.66
C ASP A 41 -3.63 -15.35 11.67
N ALA A 42 -2.99 -16.51 11.62
CA ALA A 42 -1.90 -16.88 12.53
C ALA A 42 -0.63 -16.04 12.34
N LEU A 43 -0.51 -15.27 11.27
CA LEU A 43 0.64 -14.39 11.03
C LEU A 43 0.54 -13.08 11.80
N ASP A 44 -0.67 -12.64 12.20
CA ASP A 44 -0.86 -11.34 12.86
C ASP A 44 0.11 -11.10 14.03
N PRO A 45 0.32 -12.05 14.96
CA PRO A 45 1.26 -11.85 16.07
C PRO A 45 2.74 -11.71 15.65
N LEU A 46 3.08 -12.13 14.43
CA LEU A 46 4.45 -12.11 13.88
C LEU A 46 4.71 -10.88 13.00
N CYS A 47 3.66 -10.11 12.69
CA CYS A 47 3.74 -8.96 11.82
C CYS A 47 4.22 -7.70 12.56
N THR A 48 4.83 -6.77 11.81
CA THR A 48 4.96 -5.39 12.24
C THR A 48 3.66 -4.67 11.93
N HIS A 49 2.99 -4.13 12.94
CA HIS A 49 1.76 -3.37 12.76
C HIS A 49 2.02 -1.87 12.86
N VAL A 50 1.28 -1.10 12.05
CA VAL A 50 1.18 0.35 12.20
C VAL A 50 -0.27 0.72 12.49
N ILE A 51 -0.44 1.76 13.28
CA ILE A 51 -1.74 2.34 13.59
C ILE A 51 -1.69 3.85 13.37
N ALA A 52 -2.75 4.40 12.83
CA ALA A 52 -2.97 5.83 12.76
C ALA A 52 -4.01 6.23 13.80
N ARG A 53 -3.74 7.29 14.57
CA ARG A 53 -4.69 7.86 15.53
C ARG A 53 -4.93 9.34 15.26
N ASP A 54 -6.13 9.78 15.53
CA ASP A 54 -6.48 11.20 15.53
C ASP A 54 -5.92 11.94 16.75
N THR A 55 -6.21 13.22 16.87
CA THR A 55 -5.75 14.07 17.98
C THR A 55 -6.38 13.70 19.33
N ALA A 56 -7.49 12.97 19.33
CA ALA A 56 -8.12 12.45 20.53
C ALA A 56 -7.60 11.05 20.90
N GLY A 57 -6.62 10.52 20.14
CA GLY A 57 -6.07 9.18 20.35
C GLY A 57 -6.93 8.05 19.79
N GLN A 58 -7.99 8.34 19.02
CA GLN A 58 -8.86 7.30 18.46
C GLN A 58 -8.20 6.64 17.25
N PRO A 59 -8.26 5.31 17.13
CA PRO A 59 -7.71 4.60 15.99
C PRO A 59 -8.54 4.88 14.72
N ILE A 60 -7.87 5.30 13.65
CA ILE A 60 -8.50 5.72 12.39
C ILE A 60 -7.96 4.98 11.17
N GLY A 61 -6.86 4.26 11.33
CA GLY A 61 -6.26 3.47 10.26
C GLY A 61 -5.29 2.44 10.80
N THR A 62 -5.06 1.38 10.04
CA THR A 62 -4.13 0.30 10.36
C THR A 62 -3.49 -0.28 9.11
N GLY A 63 -2.33 -0.91 9.27
CA GLY A 63 -1.66 -1.69 8.25
C GLY A 63 -0.67 -2.66 8.89
N ARG A 64 -0.30 -3.70 8.17
CA ARG A 64 0.71 -4.66 8.64
C ARG A 64 1.75 -4.98 7.59
N LEU A 65 2.92 -5.37 8.06
CA LEU A 65 4.02 -5.88 7.28
C LEU A 65 4.37 -7.28 7.81
N THR A 66 4.18 -8.30 6.97
CA THR A 66 4.44 -9.69 7.35
C THR A 66 5.94 -10.03 7.29
N PRO A 67 6.40 -11.08 8.00
CA PRO A 67 7.77 -11.58 7.84
C PRO A 67 8.12 -12.03 6.42
N GLU A 68 7.11 -12.31 5.60
CA GLU A 68 7.23 -12.73 4.20
C GLU A 68 7.34 -11.53 3.24
N HIS A 69 7.67 -10.35 3.74
CA HIS A 69 7.83 -9.10 2.99
C HIS A 69 6.53 -8.56 2.36
N LYS A 70 5.37 -8.95 2.86
CA LYS A 70 4.08 -8.50 2.32
C LYS A 70 3.48 -7.39 3.18
N ILE A 71 3.04 -6.31 2.51
CA ILE A 71 2.20 -5.29 3.12
C ILE A 71 0.74 -5.72 2.94
N GLY A 72 -0.05 -5.66 3.99
CA GLY A 72 -1.45 -6.03 3.96
C GLY A 72 -2.27 -5.36 5.07
N ARG A 73 -3.56 -5.70 5.11
CA ARG A 73 -4.51 -5.17 6.09
C ARG A 73 -4.48 -3.64 6.21
N MET A 74 -4.23 -2.97 5.07
CA MET A 74 -4.28 -1.50 4.98
C MET A 74 -5.74 -1.04 5.00
N ALA A 75 -6.15 -0.43 6.09
CA ALA A 75 -7.51 0.05 6.30
C ALA A 75 -7.50 1.49 6.83
N VAL A 76 -8.41 2.32 6.34
CA VAL A 76 -8.65 3.68 6.82
C VAL A 76 -10.16 3.85 6.98
N LEU A 77 -10.59 4.31 8.16
CA LEU A 77 -11.99 4.63 8.41
C LEU A 77 -12.51 5.63 7.38
N ARG A 78 -13.76 5.47 6.95
CA ARG A 78 -14.37 6.23 5.85
C ARG A 78 -14.16 7.73 5.96
N ASP A 79 -14.40 8.30 7.14
CA ASP A 79 -14.31 9.75 7.37
C ASP A 79 -12.88 10.30 7.32
N TRP A 80 -11.89 9.41 7.32
CA TRP A 80 -10.46 9.76 7.28
C TRP A 80 -9.79 9.49 5.93
N ARG A 81 -10.53 8.95 4.96
CA ARG A 81 -10.00 8.72 3.59
C ARG A 81 -9.79 10.05 2.87
N GLY A 82 -8.82 10.06 1.95
CA GLY A 82 -8.47 11.27 1.19
C GLY A 82 -7.73 12.35 2.00
N ARG A 83 -7.33 12.05 3.25
CA ARG A 83 -6.62 12.98 4.14
C ARG A 83 -5.15 12.62 4.38
N GLY A 84 -4.58 11.71 3.55
CA GLY A 84 -3.17 11.29 3.65
C GLY A 84 -2.89 10.18 4.66
N VAL A 85 -3.89 9.66 5.39
CA VAL A 85 -3.69 8.62 6.41
C VAL A 85 -3.09 7.34 5.82
N GLY A 86 -3.66 6.85 4.71
CA GLY A 86 -3.16 5.65 4.02
C GLY A 86 -1.73 5.83 3.53
N GLU A 87 -1.40 7.02 2.99
CA GLU A 87 -0.05 7.37 2.55
C GLU A 87 0.96 7.35 3.70
N ALA A 88 0.62 7.96 4.83
CA ALA A 88 1.49 7.99 6.00
C ALA A 88 1.73 6.59 6.58
N MET A 89 0.71 5.74 6.65
CA MET A 89 0.85 4.35 7.08
C MET A 89 1.71 3.53 6.12
N LEU A 90 1.49 3.66 4.82
CA LEU A 90 2.31 3.00 3.81
C LEU A 90 3.78 3.42 3.92
N ALA A 91 4.04 4.71 4.11
CA ALA A 91 5.40 5.24 4.31
C ALA A 91 6.06 4.64 5.57
N ALA A 92 5.32 4.51 6.66
CA ALA A 92 5.81 3.88 7.89
C ALA A 92 6.17 2.39 7.69
N LEU A 93 5.32 1.62 7.00
CA LEU A 93 5.60 0.21 6.70
C LEU A 93 6.81 0.05 5.76
N LEU A 94 6.93 0.92 4.75
CA LEU A 94 8.09 0.93 3.85
C LEU A 94 9.39 1.29 4.58
N LEU A 95 9.33 2.18 5.57
CA LEU A 95 10.48 2.48 6.42
C LEU A 95 10.91 1.25 7.22
N GLN A 96 9.95 0.56 7.86
CA GLN A 96 10.22 -0.70 8.58
C GLN A 96 10.86 -1.77 7.68
N ALA A 97 10.38 -1.92 6.44
CA ALA A 97 10.96 -2.85 5.49
C ALA A 97 12.39 -2.47 5.08
N ARG A 98 12.67 -1.17 4.91
CA ARG A 98 14.02 -0.67 4.62
C ARG A 98 14.99 -0.87 5.79
N ASP A 99 14.55 -0.62 7.02
CA ASP A 99 15.36 -0.84 8.23
C ASP A 99 15.75 -2.32 8.37
N LYS A 100 14.86 -3.24 7.94
CA LYS A 100 15.12 -4.67 7.83
C LYS A 100 16.02 -5.03 6.63
N LYS A 101 16.41 -4.04 5.79
CA LYS A 101 17.22 -4.21 4.58
C LYS A 101 16.61 -5.17 3.55
N TRP A 102 15.31 -5.24 3.49
CA TRP A 102 14.63 -6.07 2.50
C TRP A 102 14.81 -5.50 1.08
N PRO A 103 15.02 -6.37 0.08
CA PRO A 103 15.24 -5.90 -1.29
C PRO A 103 13.96 -5.37 -1.94
N LEU A 104 12.82 -5.95 -1.58
CA LEU A 104 11.50 -5.59 -2.10
C LEU A 104 10.39 -5.87 -1.07
N VAL A 105 9.24 -5.30 -1.32
CA VAL A 105 7.97 -5.65 -0.66
C VAL A 105 6.90 -5.93 -1.70
N GLU A 106 5.95 -6.77 -1.33
CA GLU A 106 4.80 -7.15 -2.16
C GLU A 106 3.49 -6.79 -1.44
N LEU A 107 2.40 -6.74 -2.20
CA LEU A 107 1.05 -6.63 -1.68
C LEU A 107 0.02 -7.16 -2.69
N HIS A 108 -1.16 -7.51 -2.18
CA HIS A 108 -2.35 -7.76 -2.98
C HIS A 108 -3.23 -6.51 -2.91
N ALA A 109 -3.23 -5.73 -3.98
CA ALA A 109 -4.06 -4.53 -4.08
C ALA A 109 -5.46 -4.89 -4.54
N GLN A 110 -6.50 -4.46 -3.83
CA GLN A 110 -7.82 -4.41 -4.43
C GLN A 110 -7.75 -3.55 -5.70
N VAL A 111 -8.38 -3.98 -6.79
CA VAL A 111 -8.29 -3.28 -8.09
C VAL A 111 -8.64 -1.79 -7.97
N SER A 112 -9.60 -1.44 -7.12
CA SER A 112 -9.94 -0.04 -6.83
C SER A 112 -8.81 0.77 -6.16
N ALA A 113 -7.85 0.09 -5.50
CA ALA A 113 -6.72 0.69 -4.82
C ALA A 113 -5.41 0.64 -5.64
N GLU A 114 -5.38 -0.03 -6.80
CA GLU A 114 -4.19 -0.07 -7.68
C GLU A 114 -3.60 1.33 -7.94
N PRO A 115 -4.40 2.37 -8.29
CA PRO A 115 -3.85 3.69 -8.57
C PRO A 115 -3.16 4.33 -7.36
N PHE A 116 -3.63 4.03 -6.15
CA PHE A 116 -2.97 4.49 -4.92
C PHE A 116 -1.58 3.88 -4.78
N TYR A 117 -1.44 2.57 -4.92
CA TYR A 117 -0.15 1.89 -4.79
C TYR A 117 0.80 2.22 -5.95
N ALA A 118 0.28 2.36 -7.18
CA ALA A 118 1.08 2.76 -8.34
C ALA A 118 1.75 4.13 -8.13
N ARG A 119 1.03 5.12 -7.61
CA ARG A 119 1.60 6.44 -7.24
C ARG A 119 2.72 6.34 -6.20
N HIS A 120 2.75 5.25 -5.42
CA HIS A 120 3.80 4.98 -4.43
C HIS A 120 4.88 4.04 -4.96
N GLY A 121 4.98 3.85 -6.28
CA GLY A 121 6.06 3.10 -6.93
C GLY A 121 5.88 1.59 -6.87
N PHE A 122 4.68 1.09 -6.60
CA PHE A 122 4.36 -0.32 -6.76
C PHE A 122 4.00 -0.63 -8.21
N ILE A 123 4.47 -1.77 -8.69
CA ILE A 123 4.32 -2.23 -10.07
C ILE A 123 3.50 -3.51 -10.05
N PRO A 124 2.42 -3.59 -10.87
CA PRO A 124 1.64 -4.81 -10.96
C PRO A 124 2.43 -5.93 -11.63
N HIS A 125 2.20 -7.16 -11.19
CA HIS A 125 2.73 -8.38 -11.81
C HIS A 125 1.72 -9.51 -11.74
N GLY A 126 1.85 -10.50 -12.63
CA GLY A 126 0.91 -11.61 -12.75
C GLY A 126 -0.49 -11.18 -13.19
N GLY A 127 -1.43 -12.13 -13.19
CA GLY A 127 -2.83 -11.89 -13.48
C GLY A 127 -3.63 -11.42 -12.26
N ARG A 128 -4.82 -10.88 -12.50
CA ARG A 128 -5.79 -10.60 -11.44
C ARG A 128 -6.36 -11.88 -10.86
N PHE A 129 -6.78 -11.84 -9.62
CA PHE A 129 -7.36 -12.97 -8.89
C PHE A 129 -8.40 -12.50 -7.87
N TRP A 130 -9.19 -13.43 -7.38
CA TRP A 130 -10.23 -13.15 -6.39
C TRP A 130 -9.79 -13.63 -5.01
N GLU A 131 -9.94 -12.76 -4.02
CA GLU A 131 -9.67 -13.04 -2.61
C GLU A 131 -10.80 -12.43 -1.77
N ALA A 132 -11.44 -13.21 -0.90
CA ALA A 132 -12.61 -12.80 -0.11
C ALA A 132 -13.72 -12.11 -0.94
N GLY A 133 -13.98 -12.58 -2.16
CA GLY A 133 -14.99 -12.01 -3.06
C GLY A 133 -14.63 -10.66 -3.69
N ILE A 134 -13.39 -10.18 -3.53
CA ILE A 134 -12.90 -8.92 -4.10
C ILE A 134 -11.79 -9.21 -5.11
N GLU A 135 -11.82 -8.53 -6.25
CA GLU A 135 -10.77 -8.66 -7.27
C GLU A 135 -9.50 -7.94 -6.86
N HIS A 136 -8.37 -8.64 -6.93
CA HIS A 136 -7.05 -8.16 -6.53
C HIS A 136 -6.04 -8.24 -7.68
N GLN A 137 -5.00 -7.42 -7.56
CA GLN A 137 -3.79 -7.44 -8.37
C GLN A 137 -2.57 -7.55 -7.45
N SER A 138 -1.69 -8.53 -7.73
CA SER A 138 -0.39 -8.57 -7.06
C SER A 138 0.47 -7.40 -7.54
N MET A 139 1.09 -6.70 -6.59
CA MET A 139 1.99 -5.59 -6.88
C MET A 139 3.25 -5.72 -6.02
N HIS A 140 4.39 -5.28 -6.55
CA HIS A 140 5.64 -5.23 -5.80
C HIS A 140 6.32 -3.87 -5.92
N ARG A 141 7.19 -3.57 -4.95
CA ARG A 141 8.06 -2.39 -4.98
C ARG A 141 9.45 -2.75 -4.54
N ALA A 142 10.45 -2.49 -5.39
CA ALA A 142 11.86 -2.58 -5.01
C ALA A 142 12.20 -1.48 -3.98
N LEU A 143 12.93 -1.86 -2.93
CA LEU A 143 13.39 -0.95 -1.88
C LEU A 143 14.85 -0.56 -2.10
N GLN A 144 15.60 -1.40 -2.84
CA GLN A 144 17.00 -1.22 -3.20
C GLN A 144 17.18 -1.67 -4.67
N GLY A 145 18.01 -0.96 -5.42
CA GLY A 145 18.34 -1.30 -6.79
C GLY A 145 17.29 -0.86 -7.83
N SER A 146 17.39 -1.45 -9.04
CA SER A 146 16.47 -1.21 -10.15
C SER A 146 15.24 -2.12 -10.06
N THR A 147 14.09 -1.60 -10.47
CA THR A 147 12.85 -2.38 -10.52
C THR A 147 12.68 -2.98 -11.92
N ALA A 148 12.48 -4.29 -12.00
CA ALA A 148 12.12 -4.95 -13.25
C ALA A 148 10.62 -4.80 -13.53
N VAL A 149 10.26 -4.59 -14.79
CA VAL A 149 8.88 -4.54 -15.28
C VAL A 149 8.67 -5.60 -16.35
N GLU A 150 7.58 -6.35 -16.23
CA GLU A 150 7.32 -7.52 -17.08
C GLU A 150 6.48 -7.19 -18.33
N ASN A 151 5.75 -6.08 -18.31
CA ASN A 151 4.84 -5.72 -19.40
C ASN A 151 4.60 -4.20 -19.48
N ALA A 152 3.91 -3.77 -20.54
CA ALA A 152 3.63 -2.35 -20.79
C ALA A 152 2.83 -1.68 -19.64
N ALA A 153 1.87 -2.37 -19.04
CA ALA A 153 1.11 -1.82 -17.92
C ALA A 153 2.00 -1.55 -16.70
N GLY A 154 2.90 -2.50 -16.38
CA GLY A 154 3.91 -2.33 -15.34
C GLY A 154 4.88 -1.19 -15.65
N ALA A 155 5.29 -1.03 -16.91
CA ALA A 155 6.15 0.07 -17.33
C ALA A 155 5.47 1.43 -17.16
N ILE A 156 4.21 1.56 -17.54
CA ILE A 156 3.41 2.79 -17.37
C ILE A 156 3.28 3.12 -15.87
N ALA A 157 2.94 2.12 -15.04
CA ALA A 157 2.82 2.32 -13.60
C ALA A 157 4.15 2.76 -12.96
N ALA A 158 5.27 2.15 -13.36
CA ALA A 158 6.61 2.51 -12.90
C ALA A 158 6.95 3.95 -13.30
N LEU A 159 6.74 4.32 -14.57
CA LEU A 159 7.00 5.67 -15.08
C LEU A 159 6.14 6.71 -14.37
N THR A 160 4.85 6.43 -14.16
CA THR A 160 3.95 7.31 -13.41
C THR A 160 4.43 7.51 -11.97
N GLY A 161 4.81 6.44 -11.28
CA GLY A 161 5.34 6.50 -9.93
C GLY A 161 6.61 7.33 -9.82
N VAL A 162 7.56 7.15 -10.76
CA VAL A 162 8.81 7.91 -10.80
C VAL A 162 8.55 9.38 -11.17
N ALA A 163 7.69 9.65 -12.14
CA ALA A 163 7.34 11.01 -12.55
C ALA A 163 6.69 11.80 -11.39
N THR A 164 5.80 11.15 -10.63
CA THR A 164 5.13 11.75 -9.47
C THR A 164 6.12 12.08 -8.34
N GLN A 165 7.21 11.31 -8.21
CA GLN A 165 8.25 11.52 -7.19
C GLN A 165 9.37 12.46 -7.65
N ALA A 166 9.50 12.72 -8.96
CA ALA A 166 10.55 13.58 -9.49
C ALA A 166 10.30 15.05 -9.13
N ARG A 167 11.26 15.66 -8.42
CA ARG A 167 11.15 17.07 -7.98
C ARG A 167 11.77 18.09 -8.94
N ARG A 168 12.59 17.66 -9.90
CA ARG A 168 13.28 18.56 -10.86
C ARG A 168 13.17 18.10 -12.30
N TYR A 169 13.62 16.88 -12.61
CA TYR A 169 13.52 16.29 -13.96
C TYR A 169 13.63 14.79 -13.89
N LEU A 170 13.01 14.14 -14.86
CA LEU A 170 13.06 12.70 -15.11
C LEU A 170 13.88 12.44 -16.37
N ARG A 171 14.85 11.52 -16.31
CA ARG A 171 15.58 11.02 -17.49
C ARG A 171 15.28 9.53 -17.65
N ILE A 172 14.82 9.17 -18.82
CA ILE A 172 14.52 7.79 -19.20
C ILE A 172 15.57 7.34 -20.19
N TYR A 173 16.24 6.23 -19.89
CA TYR A 173 17.19 5.57 -20.78
C TYR A 173 16.64 4.22 -21.17
N SER A 174 16.41 4.01 -22.48
CA SER A 174 15.99 2.74 -23.03
C SER A 174 16.74 2.49 -24.35
N ARG A 175 17.08 1.22 -24.61
CA ARG A 175 17.65 0.82 -25.93
C ARG A 175 16.59 0.86 -27.02
N GLU A 176 15.37 0.47 -26.67
CA GLU A 176 14.21 0.47 -27.56
C GLU A 176 13.02 0.96 -26.73
N LEU A 177 12.64 2.22 -26.93
CA LEU A 177 11.42 2.75 -26.34
C LEU A 177 10.27 2.45 -27.31
N ASP A 178 9.31 1.64 -26.87
CA ASP A 178 8.07 1.45 -27.63
C ASP A 178 7.33 2.81 -27.71
N PRO A 179 7.10 3.35 -28.92
CA PRO A 179 6.41 4.63 -29.11
C PRO A 179 5.04 4.66 -28.42
N GLY A 180 4.31 3.54 -28.37
CA GLY A 180 3.02 3.43 -27.68
C GLY A 180 3.09 3.63 -26.17
N LEU A 181 4.26 3.49 -25.57
CA LEU A 181 4.44 3.67 -24.13
C LEU A 181 4.39 5.14 -23.70
N LEU A 182 4.78 6.05 -24.60
CA LEU A 182 4.76 7.51 -24.32
C LEU A 182 3.46 8.16 -24.76
N ASP A 183 2.77 7.62 -25.75
CA ASP A 183 1.49 8.14 -26.23
C ASP A 183 0.32 7.89 -25.28
N THR A 184 0.43 6.89 -24.39
CA THR A 184 -0.58 6.62 -23.34
C THR A 184 -0.34 7.44 -22.07
N ALA A 185 0.82 8.07 -21.93
CA ALA A 185 1.10 9.02 -20.86
C ALA A 185 0.51 10.39 -21.28
N HIS A 186 -0.81 10.51 -21.23
CA HIS A 186 -1.44 11.83 -21.36
C HIS A 186 -0.89 12.73 -20.25
N ALA A 187 -0.19 13.74 -20.76
CA ALA A 187 0.16 15.00 -20.14
C ALA A 187 -0.21 15.14 -18.66
N ILE A 188 0.79 15.13 -17.85
CA ILE A 188 0.81 15.78 -16.55
C ILE A 188 0.87 17.28 -16.77
#